data_06d2ff1af08af747c35e8b691708899f
#
_entry.id   06d2ff1af08af747c35e8b691708899f
#
_cell.length_a   1.000
_cell.length_b   1.000
_cell.length_c   1.000
_cell.angle_alpha   90.00
_cell.angle_beta   90.00
_cell.angle_gamma   90.00
#
_symmetry.space_group_name_H-M   'P 1'
#
loop_
_entity.id
_entity.type
_entity.pdbx_description
1 polymer ?
#
loop_
_entity_poly.entity_id
_entity_poly.type
_entity_poly.pdbx_seq_one_letter_code
_entity_poly.pdbx_strand_id
1 'polypeptide(L)'
;MKLKSGLLKVKKGTIKLGSIILLIVTIGTSIFVYKYTKAKEECINLVKKQTSEINPNINFDKAYSKYLTDLDYTYYKDSQGNEIVSAVGNRYFPDKDKVCKIEIQYLVDRKTNELHFYKGFIDGAKINEAQMLILKIKAYDTYDSETI
;
A
#
# COMPACT_ATOMS: atom_id res chain seq x y z
N MET A 1 -64.75 -0.57 -16.22
CA MET A 1 -63.72 -1.55 -15.77
C MET A 1 -62.48 -1.49 -16.65
N LYS A 2 -61.77 -0.33 -16.74
CA LYS A 2 -60.58 -0.11 -17.61
C LYS A 2 -59.38 0.54 -16.90
N LEU A 3 -59.32 0.51 -15.56
CA LEU A 3 -58.24 1.16 -14.81
C LEU A 3 -57.12 0.22 -14.28
N LYS A 4 -57.24 -1.12 -14.48
CA LYS A 4 -56.25 -2.08 -13.95
C LYS A 4 -55.09 -2.41 -14.90
N SER A 5 -55.16 -2.12 -16.18
CA SER A 5 -54.10 -2.51 -17.15
C SER A 5 -52.93 -1.49 -17.22
N GLY A 6 -53.19 -0.20 -16.89
CA GLY A 6 -52.16 0.82 -16.96
C GLY A 6 -51.16 0.76 -15.80
N LEU A 7 -51.63 0.43 -14.58
CA LEU A 7 -50.75 0.35 -13.37
C LEU A 7 -49.78 -0.81 -13.42
N LEU A 8 -50.19 -1.94 -14.05
CA LEU A 8 -49.31 -3.11 -14.18
C LEU A 8 -48.18 -2.91 -15.22
N LYS A 9 -48.44 -2.10 -16.27
CA LYS A 9 -47.37 -1.76 -17.24
C LYS A 9 -46.35 -0.81 -16.69
N VAL A 10 -46.75 0.16 -15.87
CA VAL A 10 -45.83 1.10 -15.21
C VAL A 10 -44.92 0.35 -14.21
N LYS A 11 -45.46 -0.58 -13.39
CA LYS A 11 -44.66 -1.42 -12.49
C LYS A 11 -43.65 -2.31 -13.21
N LYS A 12 -43.96 -2.91 -14.32
CA LYS A 12 -43.04 -3.75 -15.09
C LYS A 12 -41.91 -2.93 -15.73
N GLY A 13 -42.16 -1.72 -16.18
CA GLY A 13 -41.14 -0.82 -16.72
C GLY A 13 -40.16 -0.31 -15.66
N THR A 14 -40.67 0.08 -14.50
CA THR A 14 -39.82 0.52 -13.38
C THR A 14 -38.95 -0.58 -12.78
N ILE A 15 -39.46 -1.81 -12.71
CA ILE A 15 -38.67 -2.97 -12.25
C ILE A 15 -37.52 -3.27 -13.24
N LYS A 16 -37.77 -3.22 -14.56
CA LYS A 16 -36.71 -3.42 -15.56
C LYS A 16 -35.64 -2.33 -15.50
N LEU A 17 -36.03 -1.08 -15.35
CA LEU A 17 -35.10 0.04 -15.24
C LEU A 17 -34.23 -0.06 -13.97
N GLY A 18 -34.84 -0.37 -12.84
CA GLY A 18 -34.12 -0.59 -11.57
C GLY A 18 -33.10 -1.74 -11.64
N SER A 19 -33.46 -2.84 -12.31
CA SER A 19 -32.57 -3.98 -12.53
C SER A 19 -31.35 -3.62 -13.40
N ILE A 20 -31.56 -2.81 -14.45
CA ILE A 20 -30.45 -2.35 -15.32
C ILE A 20 -29.52 -1.42 -14.56
N ILE A 21 -30.03 -0.47 -13.77
CA ILE A 21 -29.23 0.44 -12.96
C ILE A 21 -28.42 -0.36 -11.93
N LEU A 22 -29.02 -1.32 -11.26
CA LEU A 22 -28.32 -2.17 -10.29
C LEU A 22 -27.18 -2.95 -10.95
N LEU A 23 -27.41 -3.50 -12.15
CA LEU A 23 -26.37 -4.21 -12.90
C LEU A 23 -25.19 -3.31 -13.26
N ILE A 24 -25.45 -2.08 -13.73
CA ILE A 24 -24.41 -1.12 -14.07
C ILE A 24 -23.58 -0.74 -12.85
N VAL A 25 -24.22 -0.51 -11.69
CA VAL A 25 -23.53 -0.18 -10.44
C VAL A 25 -22.66 -1.34 -9.97
N THR A 26 -23.16 -2.58 -10.03
CA THR A 26 -22.37 -3.76 -9.61
C THR A 26 -21.16 -4.00 -10.52
N ILE A 27 -21.31 -3.85 -11.83
CA ILE A 27 -20.18 -3.98 -12.77
C ILE A 27 -19.16 -2.86 -12.53
N GLY A 28 -19.62 -1.61 -12.38
CA GLY A 28 -18.75 -0.45 -12.12
C GLY A 28 -17.94 -0.61 -10.85
N THR A 29 -18.55 -1.03 -9.75
CA THR A 29 -17.86 -1.27 -8.47
C THR A 29 -16.85 -2.42 -8.57
N SER A 30 -17.21 -3.50 -9.27
CA SER A 30 -16.30 -4.66 -9.46
C SER A 30 -15.04 -4.27 -10.24
N ILE A 31 -15.17 -3.48 -11.30
CA ILE A 31 -14.05 -2.98 -12.10
C ILE A 31 -13.16 -2.04 -11.25
N PHE A 32 -13.78 -1.17 -10.45
CA PHE A 32 -13.04 -0.26 -9.58
C PHE A 32 -12.24 -1.02 -8.52
N VAL A 33 -12.86 -1.96 -7.82
CA VAL A 33 -12.19 -2.80 -6.82
C VAL A 33 -11.06 -3.59 -7.45
N TYR A 34 -11.26 -4.20 -8.61
CA TYR A 34 -10.22 -4.94 -9.32
C TYR A 34 -9.01 -4.05 -9.65
N LYS A 35 -9.23 -2.87 -10.23
CA LYS A 35 -8.16 -1.92 -10.57
C LYS A 35 -7.40 -1.44 -9.34
N TYR A 36 -8.11 -1.17 -8.24
CA TYR A 36 -7.50 -0.76 -6.98
C TYR A 36 -6.63 -1.88 -6.39
N THR A 37 -7.15 -3.11 -6.33
CA THR A 37 -6.42 -4.27 -5.79
C THR A 37 -5.16 -4.56 -6.61
N LYS A 38 -5.28 -4.54 -7.94
CA LYS A 38 -4.14 -4.72 -8.84
C LYS A 38 -3.08 -3.64 -8.64
N ALA A 39 -3.47 -2.37 -8.57
CA ALA A 39 -2.56 -1.25 -8.31
C ALA A 39 -1.84 -1.40 -6.96
N LYS A 40 -2.57 -1.77 -5.91
CA LYS A 40 -2.02 -2.04 -4.59
C LYS A 40 -0.94 -3.12 -4.63
N GLU A 41 -1.24 -4.27 -5.24
CA GLU A 41 -0.29 -5.39 -5.35
C GLU A 41 0.96 -5.01 -6.16
N GLU A 42 0.80 -4.33 -7.28
CA GLU A 42 1.91 -3.86 -8.11
C GLU A 42 2.82 -2.91 -7.34
N CYS A 43 2.27 -1.89 -6.66
CA CYS A 43 3.04 -0.93 -5.88
C CYS A 43 3.78 -1.58 -4.70
N ILE A 44 3.12 -2.45 -3.95
CA ILE A 44 3.75 -3.17 -2.83
C ILE A 44 4.88 -4.06 -3.33
N ASN A 45 4.67 -4.78 -4.43
CA ASN A 45 5.69 -5.64 -5.02
C ASN A 45 6.90 -4.86 -5.55
N LEU A 46 6.69 -3.66 -6.09
CA LEU A 46 7.80 -2.78 -6.48
C LEU A 46 8.67 -2.41 -5.28
N VAL A 47 8.06 -1.99 -4.15
CA VAL A 47 8.80 -1.66 -2.93
C VAL A 47 9.52 -2.89 -2.38
N LYS A 48 8.86 -4.03 -2.27
CA LYS A 48 9.45 -5.27 -1.74
C LYS A 48 10.67 -5.74 -2.54
N LYS A 49 10.60 -5.64 -3.86
CA LYS A 49 11.66 -6.08 -4.78
C LYS A 49 12.80 -5.08 -4.95
N GLN A 50 12.64 -3.84 -4.47
CA GLN A 50 13.68 -2.82 -4.54
C GLN A 50 14.97 -3.33 -3.90
N THR A 51 16.07 -3.24 -4.63
CA THR A 51 17.42 -3.48 -4.11
C THR A 51 18.07 -2.17 -3.68
N SER A 52 19.16 -2.24 -2.97
CA SER A 52 19.91 -1.07 -2.53
C SER A 52 21.31 -1.09 -3.12
N GLU A 53 21.90 0.09 -3.36
CA GLU A 53 23.31 0.22 -3.68
C GLU A 53 24.23 -0.31 -2.55
N ILE A 54 23.72 -0.34 -1.29
CA ILE A 54 24.44 -0.88 -0.14
C ILE A 54 24.67 -2.38 -0.33
N ASN A 55 23.64 -3.13 -0.73
CA ASN A 55 23.73 -4.55 -1.06
C ASN A 55 22.74 -4.89 -2.18
N PRO A 56 23.19 -4.97 -3.45
CA PRO A 56 22.32 -5.21 -4.59
C PRO A 56 21.74 -6.63 -4.65
N ASN A 57 22.25 -7.57 -3.88
CA ASN A 57 21.78 -8.95 -3.82
C ASN A 57 20.60 -9.16 -2.86
N ILE A 58 20.30 -8.16 -2.03
CA ILE A 58 19.25 -8.21 -1.03
C ILE A 58 18.18 -7.19 -1.38
N ASN A 59 16.93 -7.64 -1.47
CA ASN A 59 15.82 -6.73 -1.67
C ASN A 59 15.32 -6.13 -0.33
N PHE A 60 14.53 -5.06 -0.45
CA PHE A 60 13.99 -4.33 0.69
C PHE A 60 13.22 -5.25 1.66
N ASP A 61 12.36 -6.12 1.14
CA ASP A 61 11.54 -7.01 1.97
C ASP A 61 12.41 -7.93 2.85
N LYS A 62 13.47 -8.50 2.29
CA LYS A 62 14.40 -9.36 3.03
C LYS A 62 15.17 -8.59 4.10
N ALA A 63 15.74 -7.43 3.75
CA ALA A 63 16.49 -6.60 4.69
C ALA A 63 15.61 -6.15 5.86
N TYR A 64 14.44 -5.61 5.55
CA TYR A 64 13.57 -5.04 6.58
C TYR A 64 12.80 -6.08 7.39
N SER A 65 12.45 -7.25 6.84
CA SER A 65 11.84 -8.32 7.65
C SER A 65 12.80 -8.95 8.66
N LYS A 66 14.10 -8.82 8.47
CA LYS A 66 15.11 -9.17 9.48
C LYS A 66 15.29 -8.06 10.52
N TYR A 67 15.21 -6.81 10.08
CA TYR A 67 15.46 -5.65 10.92
C TYR A 67 14.27 -5.25 11.79
N LEU A 68 13.03 -5.41 11.26
CA LEU A 68 11.78 -5.05 11.92
C LEU A 68 10.96 -6.29 12.25
N THR A 69 10.34 -6.32 13.41
CA THR A 69 9.28 -7.29 13.72
C THR A 69 7.93 -6.78 13.22
N ASP A 70 7.00 -7.69 12.91
CA ASP A 70 5.64 -7.38 12.46
C ASP A 70 5.59 -6.45 11.23
N LEU A 71 6.52 -6.65 10.27
CA LEU A 71 6.58 -5.85 9.07
C LEU A 71 5.33 -6.07 8.21
N ASP A 72 4.60 -4.99 7.96
CA ASP A 72 3.40 -4.96 7.11
C ASP A 72 3.49 -3.82 6.08
N TYR A 73 2.74 -3.98 4.99
CA TYR A 73 2.71 -3.03 3.88
C TYR A 73 1.29 -2.56 3.61
N THR A 74 1.11 -1.26 3.60
CA THR A 74 -0.15 -0.62 3.22
C THR A 74 0.02 0.24 1.97
N TYR A 75 -1.05 0.34 1.18
CA TYR A 75 -1.10 1.17 -0.01
C TYR A 75 -2.26 2.14 0.09
N TYR A 76 -2.02 3.39 -0.29
CA TYR A 76 -3.04 4.41 -0.41
C TYR A 76 -2.66 5.45 -1.46
N LYS A 77 -3.63 6.29 -1.83
CA LYS A 77 -3.39 7.49 -2.63
C LYS A 77 -3.51 8.72 -1.75
N ASP A 78 -2.58 9.65 -1.92
CA ASP A 78 -2.68 10.95 -1.25
C ASP A 78 -3.73 11.86 -1.92
N SER A 79 -3.92 13.08 -1.39
CA SER A 79 -4.88 14.05 -1.91
C SER A 79 -4.55 14.55 -3.33
N GLN A 80 -3.33 14.34 -3.80
CA GLN A 80 -2.88 14.70 -5.14
C GLN A 80 -2.99 13.51 -6.12
N GLY A 81 -3.40 12.33 -5.62
CA GLY A 81 -3.53 11.10 -6.39
C GLY A 81 -2.22 10.32 -6.53
N ASN A 82 -1.16 10.72 -5.84
CA ASN A 82 0.11 9.99 -5.82
C ASN A 82 -0.06 8.64 -5.11
N GLU A 83 0.56 7.62 -5.65
CA GLU A 83 0.54 6.27 -5.10
C GLU A 83 1.62 6.11 -4.03
N ILE A 84 1.19 5.82 -2.80
CA ILE A 84 2.07 5.70 -1.64
C ILE A 84 2.01 4.26 -1.11
N VAL A 85 3.17 3.68 -0.85
CA VAL A 85 3.32 2.45 -0.08
C VAL A 85 4.00 2.79 1.24
N SER A 86 3.37 2.40 2.35
CA SER A 86 3.93 2.52 3.69
C SER A 86 4.34 1.14 4.19
N ALA A 87 5.62 0.96 4.51
CA ALA A 87 6.17 -0.19 5.20
C ALA A 87 6.24 0.14 6.70
N VAL A 88 5.58 -0.66 7.53
CA VAL A 88 5.45 -0.43 8.97
C VAL A 88 5.91 -1.66 9.73
N GLY A 89 6.72 -1.46 10.76
CA GLY A 89 7.15 -2.54 11.65
C GLY A 89 7.64 -1.99 12.99
N ASN A 90 8.07 -2.88 13.87
CA ASN A 90 8.53 -2.55 15.20
C ASN A 90 10.02 -2.85 15.35
N ARG A 91 10.76 -2.03 16.14
CA ARG A 91 12.16 -2.26 16.46
C ARG A 91 12.43 -1.90 17.91
N TYR A 92 13.13 -2.79 18.62
CA TYR A 92 13.68 -2.47 19.94
C TYR A 92 14.94 -1.59 19.80
N PHE A 93 14.98 -0.50 20.52
CA PHE A 93 16.10 0.43 20.60
C PHE A 93 16.75 0.33 21.98
N PRO A 94 17.94 -0.29 22.11
CA PRO A 94 18.58 -0.49 23.40
C PRO A 94 18.92 0.82 24.13
N ASP A 95 19.29 1.85 23.38
CA ASP A 95 19.60 3.19 23.92
C ASP A 95 18.40 3.90 24.56
N LYS A 96 17.19 3.50 24.18
CA LYS A 96 15.93 4.03 24.72
C LYS A 96 15.18 3.06 25.61
N ASP A 97 15.68 1.83 25.71
CA ASP A 97 15.04 0.70 26.40
C ASP A 97 13.55 0.54 26.03
N LYS A 98 13.25 0.67 24.75
CA LYS A 98 11.86 0.52 24.27
C LYS A 98 11.75 0.02 22.85
N VAL A 99 10.60 -0.58 22.55
CA VAL A 99 10.16 -0.88 21.19
C VAL A 99 9.54 0.37 20.58
N CYS A 100 10.05 0.78 19.40
CA CYS A 100 9.50 1.89 18.64
C CYS A 100 8.86 1.38 17.35
N LYS A 101 7.76 2.00 16.96
CA LYS A 101 7.13 1.81 15.66
C LYS A 101 7.92 2.60 14.61
N ILE A 102 8.34 1.92 13.55
CA ILE A 102 9.00 2.52 12.39
C ILE A 102 8.03 2.48 11.22
N GLU A 103 7.89 3.59 10.53
CA GLU A 103 7.12 3.70 9.30
C GLU A 103 7.96 4.37 8.22
N ILE A 104 8.01 3.75 7.03
CA ILE A 104 8.74 4.24 5.87
C ILE A 104 7.78 4.30 4.70
N GLN A 105 7.61 5.48 4.12
CA GLN A 105 6.70 5.74 3.01
C GLN A 105 7.48 5.98 1.73
N TYR A 106 7.05 5.32 0.67
CA TYR A 106 7.58 5.46 -0.69
C TYR A 106 6.50 6.00 -1.64
N LEU A 107 6.87 6.99 -2.44
CA LEU A 107 6.14 7.40 -3.62
C LEU A 107 6.47 6.41 -4.73
N VAL A 108 5.45 5.86 -5.37
CA VAL A 108 5.60 4.84 -6.42
C VAL A 108 5.13 5.39 -7.75
N ASP A 109 6.02 5.41 -8.75
CA ASP A 109 5.63 5.60 -10.14
C ASP A 109 5.62 4.26 -10.87
N ARG A 110 4.43 3.70 -11.07
CA ARG A 110 4.26 2.42 -11.78
C ARG A 110 4.57 2.48 -13.27
N LYS A 111 4.60 3.66 -13.87
CA LYS A 111 4.88 3.83 -15.31
C LYS A 111 6.37 3.67 -15.60
N THR A 112 7.18 4.25 -14.71
CA THR A 112 8.65 4.19 -14.82
C THR A 112 9.25 3.08 -13.96
N ASN A 113 8.47 2.47 -13.06
CA ASN A 113 8.92 1.55 -12.00
C ASN A 113 9.89 2.22 -11.02
N GLU A 114 9.77 3.53 -10.83
CA GLU A 114 10.62 4.27 -9.93
C GLU A 114 10.01 4.39 -8.54
N LEU A 115 10.88 4.39 -7.54
CA LEU A 115 10.55 4.57 -6.14
C LEU A 115 11.35 5.72 -5.56
N HIS A 116 10.63 6.64 -4.91
CA HIS A 116 11.26 7.75 -4.20
C HIS A 116 10.90 7.67 -2.72
N PHE A 117 11.89 7.84 -1.85
CA PHE A 117 11.61 8.03 -0.43
C PHE A 117 10.70 9.25 -0.25
N TYR A 118 9.59 9.08 0.45
CA TYR A 118 8.60 10.14 0.66
C TYR A 118 8.65 10.69 2.08
N LYS A 119 8.47 9.83 3.08
CA LYS A 119 8.50 10.20 4.50
C LYS A 119 8.95 9.01 5.34
N GLY A 120 9.52 9.31 6.52
CA GLY A 120 9.79 8.31 7.53
C GLY A 120 9.36 8.80 8.89
N PHE A 121 8.99 7.87 9.77
CA PHE A 121 8.57 8.17 11.13
C PHE A 121 9.10 7.12 12.11
N ILE A 122 9.42 7.58 13.33
CA ILE A 122 9.70 6.72 14.49
C ILE A 122 8.75 7.18 15.60
N ASP A 123 7.87 6.30 16.06
CA ASP A 123 6.79 6.60 17.03
C ASP A 123 5.95 7.84 16.63
N GLY A 124 5.68 7.99 15.33
CA GLY A 124 4.93 9.12 14.78
C GLY A 124 5.75 10.41 14.59
N ALA A 125 6.96 10.50 15.12
CA ALA A 125 7.86 11.64 14.90
C ALA A 125 8.54 11.51 13.53
N LYS A 126 8.40 12.54 12.69
CA LYS A 126 9.02 12.56 11.35
C LYS A 126 10.54 12.53 11.46
N ILE A 127 11.18 11.67 10.67
CA ILE A 127 12.65 11.61 10.55
C ILE A 127 13.11 12.30 9.26
N ASN A 128 14.36 12.78 9.28
CA ASN A 128 15.01 13.36 8.11
C ASN A 128 15.70 12.29 7.24
N GLU A 129 16.20 12.70 6.07
CA GLU A 129 16.86 11.79 5.12
C GLU A 129 18.10 11.10 5.69
N ALA A 130 18.91 11.82 6.50
CA ALA A 130 20.09 11.23 7.13
C ALA A 130 19.71 10.12 8.13
N GLN A 131 18.68 10.34 8.93
CA GLN A 131 18.14 9.31 9.83
C GLN A 131 17.57 8.13 9.06
N MET A 132 16.89 8.38 7.94
CA MET A 132 16.40 7.32 7.05
C MET A 132 17.56 6.50 6.46
N LEU A 133 18.63 7.15 6.02
CA LEU A 133 19.83 6.47 5.51
C LEU A 133 20.44 5.56 6.57
N ILE A 134 20.54 6.03 7.82
CA ILE A 134 21.03 5.23 8.94
C ILE A 134 20.14 4.00 9.18
N LEU A 135 18.82 4.15 9.16
CA LEU A 135 17.89 3.01 9.28
C LEU A 135 18.10 2.00 8.14
N LYS A 136 18.26 2.50 6.91
CA LYS A 136 18.52 1.67 5.75
C LYS A 136 19.82 0.89 5.89
N ILE A 137 20.93 1.54 6.25
CA ILE A 137 22.22 0.89 6.48
C ILE A 137 22.07 -0.21 7.53
N LYS A 138 21.47 0.10 8.68
CA LYS A 138 21.27 -0.87 9.76
C LYS A 138 20.43 -2.07 9.35
N ALA A 139 19.41 -1.88 8.51
CA ALA A 139 18.57 -2.98 8.04
C ALA A 139 19.37 -3.96 7.15
N TYR A 140 20.23 -3.45 6.27
CA TYR A 140 21.07 -4.28 5.42
C TYR A 140 22.22 -4.93 6.18
N ASP A 141 22.87 -4.23 7.11
CA ASP A 141 23.93 -4.78 7.99
C ASP A 141 23.40 -5.92 8.88
N THR A 142 22.19 -5.78 9.41
CA THR A 142 21.55 -6.82 10.23
C THR A 142 21.33 -8.09 9.42
N TYR A 143 20.98 -7.97 8.15
CA TYR A 143 20.81 -9.12 7.27
C TYR A 143 22.14 -9.86 7.05
N ASP A 144 23.23 -9.14 6.77
CA ASP A 144 24.53 -9.72 6.46
C ASP A 144 25.17 -10.40 7.68
N SER A 145 25.01 -9.82 8.89
CA SER A 145 25.60 -10.35 10.13
C SER A 145 24.98 -11.68 10.61
N GLU A 146 23.76 -12.00 10.22
CA GLU A 146 23.07 -13.25 10.59
C GLU A 146 23.21 -14.36 9.54
N THR A 147 23.85 -14.08 8.42
CA THR A 147 23.97 -15.03 7.29
C THR A 147 25.35 -15.71 7.24
N ILE A 148 26.26 -15.33 8.16
CA ILE A 148 27.56 -15.92 8.38
C ILE A 148 27.51 -16.91 9.55
#